data_192aba4498763bb754781309b15ffdd2
#
_entry.id   192aba4498763bb754781309b15ffdd2
#
_cell.length_a   1.000
_cell.length_b   1.000
_cell.length_c   1.000
_cell.angle_alpha   90.00
_cell.angle_beta   90.00
_cell.angle_gamma   90.00
#
_symmetry.space_group_name_H-M   'P 1'
#
loop_
_entity.id
_entity.type
_entity.pdbx_description
1 polymer ?
#
loop_
_entity_poly.entity_id
_entity_poly.type
_entity_poly.pdbx_seq_one_letter_code
_entity_poly.pdbx_strand_id
1 'polypeptide(L)'
;PISGASISFPETTTLNFQSGIAEDTLLYGAIHQGKWSTAQIIVPENPNGINPATGAADALVSPIGSSFDDKIHYSIGVGRKVSDELALSISYAREDGGGALTSDPFTFRNGYDTYSVSARYTASENVTISAGYTYTTAGDVKVVHEAAPGVPSGLTLDYTDNSVSGFGFKIGYSF
;
A
#
# COMPACT_ATOMS: atom_id res chain seq x y z
N PRO A 1 17.07 12.26 -30.00
CA PRO A 1 15.76 12.03 -29.48
C PRO A 1 15.90 11.16 -28.24
N ILE A 2 15.44 11.65 -27.10
CA ILE A 2 15.36 10.86 -25.86
C ILE A 2 14.37 9.75 -26.15
N SER A 3 14.83 8.51 -26.20
CA SER A 3 13.94 7.35 -26.24
C SER A 3 13.13 7.36 -24.96
N GLY A 4 11.81 7.42 -25.07
CA GLY A 4 10.92 7.71 -23.96
C GLY A 4 11.01 6.71 -22.82
N ALA A 5 10.92 7.18 -21.57
CA ALA A 5 10.62 6.34 -20.44
C ALA A 5 9.23 5.72 -20.63
N SER A 6 9.07 4.45 -20.28
CA SER A 6 7.78 3.78 -20.23
C SER A 6 7.42 3.40 -18.80
N ILE A 7 6.15 3.57 -18.47
CA ILE A 7 5.61 3.20 -17.14
C ILE A 7 4.45 2.25 -17.40
N SER A 8 4.51 1.08 -16.78
CA SER A 8 3.41 0.12 -16.75
C SER A 8 2.77 0.12 -15.36
N PHE A 9 1.44 0.22 -15.32
CA PHE A 9 0.69 0.10 -14.08
C PHE A 9 0.25 -1.35 -13.86
N PRO A 10 0.14 -1.83 -12.60
CA PRO A 10 -0.28 -3.17 -12.32
C PRO A 10 -1.76 -3.38 -12.67
N GLU A 11 -2.08 -4.58 -13.14
CA GLU A 11 -3.47 -5.03 -13.15
C GLU A 11 -3.97 -5.23 -11.73
N THR A 12 -5.21 -4.83 -11.47
CA THR A 12 -5.83 -4.99 -10.16
C THR A 12 -7.19 -5.66 -10.28
N THR A 13 -7.52 -6.49 -9.30
CA THR A 13 -8.82 -7.12 -9.15
C THR A 13 -9.30 -6.93 -7.72
N THR A 14 -10.54 -6.49 -7.54
CA THR A 14 -11.12 -6.32 -6.21
C THR A 14 -12.47 -7.04 -6.13
N LEU A 15 -12.63 -7.88 -5.13
CA LEU A 15 -13.89 -8.48 -4.73
C LEU A 15 -14.33 -7.83 -3.42
N ASN A 16 -15.47 -7.14 -3.43
CA ASN A 16 -16.08 -6.58 -2.24
C ASN A 16 -17.30 -7.44 -1.85
N PHE A 17 -17.52 -7.60 -0.55
CA PHE A 17 -18.71 -8.24 -0.03
C PHE A 17 -19.29 -7.49 1.15
N GLN A 18 -20.60 -7.58 1.32
CA GLN A 18 -21.29 -7.10 2.51
C GLN A 18 -22.55 -7.95 2.73
N SER A 19 -22.89 -8.16 4.01
CA SER A 19 -24.08 -8.92 4.40
C SER A 19 -24.59 -8.46 5.76
N GLY A 20 -25.92 -8.32 5.90
CA GLY A 20 -26.55 -8.23 7.21
C GLY A 20 -26.47 -9.59 7.90
N ILE A 21 -25.82 -9.67 9.04
CA ILE A 21 -25.63 -10.92 9.79
C ILE A 21 -26.51 -11.02 11.04
N ALA A 22 -27.05 -9.91 11.48
CA ALA A 22 -28.04 -9.81 12.56
C ALA A 22 -28.77 -8.49 12.43
N GLU A 23 -29.80 -8.25 13.27
CA GLU A 23 -30.46 -6.96 13.36
C GLU A 23 -29.42 -5.85 13.63
N ASP A 24 -29.49 -4.77 12.88
CA ASP A 24 -28.58 -3.61 12.95
C ASP A 24 -27.09 -3.93 12.79
N THR A 25 -26.74 -5.11 12.26
CA THR A 25 -25.35 -5.57 12.18
C THR A 25 -24.97 -5.97 10.77
N LEU A 26 -23.92 -5.33 10.24
CA LEU A 26 -23.38 -5.53 8.90
C LEU A 26 -21.96 -6.12 8.99
N LEU A 27 -21.76 -7.24 8.31
CA LEU A 27 -20.44 -7.75 7.98
C LEU A 27 -20.04 -7.20 6.60
N TYR A 28 -18.81 -6.73 6.46
CA TYR A 28 -18.27 -6.26 5.19
C TYR A 28 -16.79 -6.61 5.05
N GLY A 29 -16.30 -6.60 3.82
CA GLY A 29 -14.89 -6.83 3.57
C GLY A 29 -14.55 -6.79 2.10
N ALA A 30 -13.27 -6.95 1.80
CA ALA A 30 -12.73 -7.00 0.46
C ALA A 30 -11.51 -7.91 0.37
N ILE A 31 -11.31 -8.44 -0.84
CA ILE A 31 -10.05 -9.05 -1.27
C ILE A 31 -9.59 -8.25 -2.48
N HIS A 32 -8.41 -7.67 -2.39
CA HIS A 32 -7.80 -6.89 -3.47
C HIS A 32 -6.47 -7.52 -3.86
N GLN A 33 -6.35 -7.90 -5.13
CA GLN A 33 -5.12 -8.39 -5.73
C GLN A 33 -4.53 -7.33 -6.66
N GLY A 34 -3.25 -7.03 -6.48
CA GLY A 34 -2.47 -6.20 -7.38
C GLY A 34 -1.30 -7.00 -7.95
N LYS A 35 -1.23 -7.11 -9.29
CA LYS A 35 -0.11 -7.74 -10.00
C LYS A 35 1.03 -6.74 -10.15
N TRP A 36 1.68 -6.40 -9.04
CA TRP A 36 2.75 -5.42 -9.01
C TRP A 36 4.01 -5.86 -9.75
N SER A 37 4.21 -7.18 -9.95
CA SER A 37 5.29 -7.71 -10.78
C SER A 37 5.25 -7.23 -12.23
N THR A 38 4.10 -6.74 -12.70
CA THR A 38 3.95 -6.16 -14.04
C THR A 38 4.21 -4.65 -14.07
N ALA A 39 4.31 -4.00 -12.90
CA ALA A 39 4.59 -2.58 -12.78
C ALA A 39 6.09 -2.34 -13.00
N GLN A 40 6.42 -1.77 -14.14
CA GLN A 40 7.81 -1.49 -14.51
C GLN A 40 7.98 -0.02 -14.86
N ILE A 41 9.03 0.58 -14.34
CA ILE A 41 9.53 1.88 -14.77
C ILE A 41 10.82 1.61 -15.51
N ILE A 42 10.78 1.81 -16.82
CA ILE A 42 11.95 1.62 -17.68
C ILE A 42 12.52 3.00 -18.00
N VAL A 43 13.70 3.29 -17.49
CA VAL A 43 14.43 4.52 -17.78
C VAL A 43 15.71 4.13 -18.54
N PRO A 44 16.01 4.75 -19.70
CA PRO A 44 17.25 4.52 -20.38
C PRO A 44 18.43 4.97 -19.49
N GLU A 45 19.35 4.09 -19.18
CA GLU A 45 20.55 4.43 -18.38
C GLU A 45 21.44 5.46 -19.08
N ASN A 46 21.42 5.47 -20.40
CA ASN A 46 22.24 6.39 -21.20
C ASN A 46 21.40 7.05 -22.29
N PRO A 47 20.87 8.26 -22.05
CA PRO A 47 20.04 8.97 -23.03
C PRO A 47 20.81 9.31 -24.33
N ASN A 48 22.12 9.21 -24.37
CA ASN A 48 22.94 9.43 -25.56
C ASN A 48 23.26 8.14 -26.31
N GLY A 49 22.86 6.97 -25.78
CA GLY A 49 23.09 5.69 -26.42
C GLY A 49 24.56 5.26 -26.48
N ILE A 50 25.44 5.85 -25.68
CA ILE A 50 26.88 5.51 -25.64
C ILE A 50 27.19 4.90 -24.28
N ASN A 51 27.65 3.66 -24.27
CA ASN A 51 28.17 3.00 -23.09
C ASN A 51 29.47 3.70 -22.64
N PRO A 52 29.52 4.31 -21.45
CA PRO A 52 30.69 5.08 -21.01
C PRO A 52 31.93 4.20 -20.80
N ALA A 53 31.78 2.89 -20.59
CA ALA A 53 32.91 1.96 -20.40
C ALA A 53 33.51 1.47 -21.71
N THR A 54 32.71 1.40 -22.78
CA THR A 54 33.13 0.81 -24.08
C THR A 54 33.14 1.82 -25.20
N GLY A 55 32.51 3.00 -25.06
CA GLY A 55 32.31 3.98 -26.13
C GLY A 55 31.39 3.52 -27.27
N ALA A 56 30.77 2.34 -27.16
CA ALA A 56 29.86 1.79 -28.13
C ALA A 56 28.45 2.36 -27.97
N ALA A 57 27.71 2.44 -29.06
CA ALA A 57 26.28 2.73 -29.02
C ALA A 57 25.57 1.55 -28.31
N ASP A 58 25.13 1.76 -27.10
CA ASP A 58 24.43 0.77 -26.30
C ASP A 58 23.29 1.46 -25.55
N ALA A 59 22.08 1.08 -25.88
CA ALA A 59 20.90 1.52 -25.14
C ALA A 59 20.70 0.57 -23.95
N LEU A 60 21.49 0.76 -22.90
CA LEU A 60 21.23 0.07 -21.63
C LEU A 60 19.91 0.59 -21.06
N VAL A 61 18.96 -0.30 -20.93
CA VAL A 61 17.67 -0.04 -20.33
C VAL A 61 17.69 -0.72 -18.96
N SER A 62 17.75 0.06 -17.89
CA SER A 62 17.69 -0.46 -16.54
C SER A 62 16.26 -0.28 -16.00
N PRO A 63 15.59 -1.35 -15.60
CA PRO A 63 14.32 -1.21 -14.91
C PRO A 63 14.56 -0.64 -13.50
N ILE A 64 13.93 0.49 -13.18
CA ILE A 64 13.93 1.05 -11.83
C ILE A 64 12.68 0.53 -11.12
N GLY A 65 12.85 -0.06 -9.94
CA GLY A 65 11.74 -0.54 -9.12
C GLY A 65 11.04 -1.79 -9.67
N SER A 66 11.73 -2.60 -10.44
CA SER A 66 11.16 -3.77 -11.13
C SER A 66 10.98 -5.03 -10.28
N SER A 67 11.29 -4.99 -9.01
CA SER A 67 11.20 -6.15 -8.11
C SER A 67 10.00 -6.11 -7.17
N PHE A 68 8.91 -5.51 -7.61
CA PHE A 68 7.66 -5.56 -6.84
C PHE A 68 7.02 -6.93 -6.95
N ASP A 69 6.73 -7.55 -5.81
CA ASP A 69 5.95 -8.78 -5.75
C ASP A 69 4.45 -8.47 -5.88
N ASP A 70 3.72 -9.43 -6.46
CA ASP A 70 2.26 -9.39 -6.44
C ASP A 70 1.76 -9.37 -5.00
N LYS A 71 0.74 -8.56 -4.74
CA LYS A 71 0.20 -8.37 -3.39
C LYS A 71 -1.26 -8.74 -3.35
N ILE A 72 -1.64 -9.36 -2.24
CA ILE A 72 -3.03 -9.56 -1.89
C ILE A 72 -3.31 -8.82 -0.58
N HIS A 73 -4.32 -7.98 -0.61
CA HIS A 73 -4.83 -7.26 0.54
C HIS A 73 -6.19 -7.81 0.92
N TYR A 74 -6.36 -8.16 2.17
CA TYR A 74 -7.61 -8.64 2.75
C TYR A 74 -8.14 -7.62 3.74
N SER A 75 -9.44 -7.43 3.76
CA SER A 75 -10.09 -6.66 4.82
C SER A 75 -11.41 -7.31 5.25
N ILE A 76 -11.69 -7.20 6.53
CA ILE A 76 -12.95 -7.63 7.12
C ILE A 76 -13.34 -6.66 8.23
N GLY A 77 -14.62 -6.36 8.36
CA GLY A 77 -15.12 -5.49 9.41
C GLY A 77 -16.56 -5.78 9.75
N VAL A 78 -16.93 -5.35 10.93
CA VAL A 78 -18.31 -5.39 11.42
C VAL A 78 -18.71 -3.99 11.82
N GLY A 79 -19.88 -3.56 11.31
CA GLY A 79 -20.55 -2.34 11.71
C GLY A 79 -21.86 -2.67 12.41
N ARG A 80 -22.18 -1.94 13.47
CA ARG A 80 -23.43 -2.08 14.21
C ARG A 80 -24.05 -0.72 14.52
N LYS A 81 -25.33 -0.60 14.25
CA LYS A 81 -26.16 0.48 14.75
C LYS A 81 -26.50 0.16 16.21
N VAL A 82 -25.98 0.94 17.14
CA VAL A 82 -26.19 0.74 18.60
C VAL A 82 -27.32 1.57 19.17
N SER A 83 -27.71 2.65 18.45
CA SER A 83 -28.95 3.40 18.63
C SER A 83 -29.39 3.99 17.31
N ASP A 84 -30.53 4.70 17.29
CA ASP A 84 -31.01 5.36 16.07
C ASP A 84 -30.02 6.42 15.57
N GLU A 85 -29.25 7.01 16.45
CA GLU A 85 -28.29 8.05 16.12
C GLU A 85 -26.84 7.54 15.99
N LEU A 86 -26.49 6.40 16.63
CA LEU A 86 -25.10 5.98 16.74
C LEU A 86 -24.83 4.62 16.08
N ALA A 87 -23.88 4.60 15.16
CA ALA A 87 -23.31 3.37 14.61
C ALA A 87 -21.81 3.31 14.90
N LEU A 88 -21.33 2.13 15.23
CA LEU A 88 -19.92 1.83 15.49
C LEU A 88 -19.42 0.79 14.50
N SER A 89 -18.13 0.81 14.19
CA SER A 89 -17.51 -0.27 13.44
C SER A 89 -16.10 -0.58 13.94
N ILE A 90 -15.73 -1.83 13.74
CA ILE A 90 -14.35 -2.31 13.86
C ILE A 90 -13.97 -3.02 12.58
N SER A 91 -12.73 -2.90 12.17
CA SER A 91 -12.21 -3.65 11.03
C SER A 91 -10.75 -4.00 11.19
N TYR A 92 -10.37 -5.04 10.48
CA TYR A 92 -9.02 -5.52 10.33
C TYR A 92 -8.68 -5.62 8.85
N ALA A 93 -7.47 -5.23 8.50
CA ALA A 93 -6.94 -5.43 7.16
C ALA A 93 -5.51 -5.92 7.23
N ARG A 94 -5.12 -6.70 6.23
CA ARG A 94 -3.80 -7.28 6.10
C ARG A 94 -3.36 -7.28 4.65
N GLU A 95 -2.09 -6.98 4.43
CA GLU A 95 -1.39 -7.23 3.17
C GLU A 95 -0.23 -8.17 3.44
N ASP A 96 -0.13 -9.23 2.65
CA ASP A 96 0.97 -10.18 2.79
C ASP A 96 2.29 -9.55 2.37
N GLY A 97 3.36 -9.91 3.07
CA GLY A 97 4.72 -9.51 2.73
C GLY A 97 5.26 -10.25 1.51
N GLY A 98 6.27 -9.68 0.84
CA GLY A 98 7.02 -10.30 -0.26
C GLY A 98 8.31 -10.97 0.19
N GLY A 99 8.68 -10.83 1.46
CA GLY A 99 9.91 -11.34 2.03
C GLY A 99 10.61 -10.31 2.92
N ALA A 100 11.35 -10.81 3.90
CA ALA A 100 12.02 -9.96 4.88
C ALA A 100 13.38 -9.41 4.38
N LEU A 101 13.84 -9.84 3.22
CA LEU A 101 15.10 -9.41 2.61
C LEU A 101 14.86 -8.92 1.20
N THR A 102 15.36 -7.75 0.86
CA THR A 102 15.26 -7.18 -0.47
C THR A 102 16.50 -6.36 -0.82
N SER A 103 16.80 -6.23 -2.10
CA SER A 103 17.76 -5.25 -2.63
C SER A 103 17.07 -4.01 -3.20
N ASP A 104 15.75 -3.98 -3.21
CA ASP A 104 14.98 -2.84 -3.70
C ASP A 104 14.96 -1.71 -2.65
N PRO A 105 15.57 -0.54 -2.94
CA PRO A 105 15.64 0.57 -2.01
C PRO A 105 14.29 1.24 -1.73
N PHE A 106 13.26 0.93 -2.53
CA PHE A 106 11.89 1.46 -2.34
C PHE A 106 11.01 0.56 -1.49
N THR A 107 11.48 -0.65 -1.17
CA THR A 107 10.78 -1.57 -0.27
C THR A 107 11.20 -1.31 1.17
N PHE A 108 10.36 -0.66 1.94
CA PHE A 108 10.59 -0.31 3.36
C PHE A 108 9.67 -1.05 4.33
N ARG A 109 8.90 -2.02 3.84
CA ARG A 109 7.97 -2.83 4.64
C ARG A 109 7.78 -4.21 4.03
N ASN A 110 7.47 -5.18 4.88
CA ASN A 110 7.16 -6.55 4.50
C ASN A 110 5.71 -6.89 4.86
N GLY A 111 4.78 -6.36 4.07
CA GLY A 111 3.36 -6.43 4.38
C GLY A 111 2.95 -5.51 5.54
N TYR A 112 1.69 -5.58 5.96
CA TYR A 112 1.17 -4.83 7.11
C TYR A 112 -0.12 -5.42 7.65
N ASP A 113 -0.39 -5.11 8.92
CA ASP A 113 -1.65 -5.35 9.61
C ASP A 113 -2.24 -4.02 10.06
N THR A 114 -3.53 -3.78 9.77
CA THR A 114 -4.23 -2.55 10.15
C THR A 114 -5.46 -2.88 10.99
N TYR A 115 -5.58 -2.24 12.12
CA TYR A 115 -6.73 -2.28 13.00
C TYR A 115 -7.43 -0.92 12.97
N SER A 116 -8.75 -0.93 12.81
CA SER A 116 -9.51 0.32 12.73
C SER A 116 -10.74 0.26 13.62
N VAL A 117 -11.07 1.40 14.20
CA VAL A 117 -12.35 1.63 14.90
C VAL A 117 -12.95 2.91 14.36
N SER A 118 -14.28 2.94 14.21
CA SER A 118 -14.96 4.17 13.81
C SER A 118 -16.34 4.30 14.44
N ALA A 119 -16.81 5.54 14.50
CA ALA A 119 -18.14 5.89 14.95
C ALA A 119 -18.76 6.87 13.95
N ARG A 120 -20.08 6.72 13.74
CA ARG A 120 -20.93 7.67 13.02
C ARG A 120 -22.10 8.07 13.92
N TYR A 121 -22.24 9.35 14.16
CA TYR A 121 -23.30 9.93 14.97
C TYR A 121 -24.16 10.86 14.12
N THR A 122 -25.47 10.61 14.12
CA THR A 122 -26.49 11.45 13.47
C THR A 122 -26.97 12.45 14.50
N ALA A 123 -26.39 13.67 14.48
CA ALA A 123 -26.67 14.70 15.47
C ALA A 123 -28.04 15.37 15.23
N SER A 124 -28.53 15.37 14.00
CA SER A 124 -29.88 15.80 13.60
C SER A 124 -30.22 15.20 12.23
N GLU A 125 -31.44 15.46 11.73
CA GLU A 125 -31.88 15.02 10.38
C GLU A 125 -30.93 15.48 9.27
N ASN A 126 -30.22 16.58 9.49
CA ASN A 126 -29.34 17.19 8.50
C ASN A 126 -27.84 17.06 8.83
N VAL A 127 -27.46 16.63 10.03
CA VAL A 127 -26.07 16.65 10.48
C VAL A 127 -25.59 15.26 10.89
N THR A 128 -24.53 14.81 10.25
CA THR A 128 -23.82 13.60 10.65
C THR A 128 -22.37 13.91 11.01
N ILE A 129 -21.87 13.27 12.05
CA ILE A 129 -20.48 13.35 12.49
C ILE A 129 -19.89 11.96 12.41
N SER A 130 -18.70 11.84 11.82
CA SER A 130 -17.99 10.57 11.77
C SER A 130 -16.57 10.79 12.29
N ALA A 131 -16.07 9.84 13.06
CA ALA A 131 -14.70 9.82 13.54
C ALA A 131 -14.15 8.39 13.41
N GLY A 132 -12.85 8.27 13.19
CA GLY A 132 -12.20 6.98 13.09
C GLY A 132 -10.74 7.06 13.50
N TYR A 133 -10.23 5.94 13.98
CA TYR A 133 -8.84 5.74 14.32
C TYR A 133 -8.33 4.46 13.67
N THR A 134 -7.13 4.52 13.15
CA THR A 134 -6.42 3.37 12.58
C THR A 134 -5.07 3.21 13.24
N TYR A 135 -4.65 1.96 13.43
CA TYR A 135 -3.30 1.60 13.83
C TYR A 135 -2.78 0.52 12.90
N THR A 136 -1.65 0.78 12.28
CA THR A 136 -1.01 -0.12 11.32
C THR A 136 0.37 -0.49 11.82
N THR A 137 0.68 -1.78 11.81
CA THR A 137 2.02 -2.31 12.01
C THR A 137 2.53 -2.82 10.65
N ALA A 138 3.75 -2.43 10.28
CA ALA A 138 4.40 -2.93 9.08
C ALA A 138 5.39 -4.05 9.45
N GLY A 139 5.43 -5.10 8.61
CA GLY A 139 6.39 -6.18 8.78
C GLY A 139 7.83 -5.71 8.56
N ASP A 140 8.76 -6.32 9.25
CA ASP A 140 10.18 -5.98 9.18
C ASP A 140 10.76 -6.31 7.82
N VAL A 141 11.66 -5.45 7.35
CA VAL A 141 12.42 -5.68 6.12
C VAL A 141 13.87 -5.23 6.28
N LYS A 142 14.75 -6.01 5.70
CA LYS A 142 16.17 -5.71 5.59
C LYS A 142 16.51 -5.40 4.13
N VAL A 143 16.97 -4.18 3.86
CA VAL A 143 17.43 -3.77 2.54
C VAL A 143 18.94 -3.89 2.47
N VAL A 144 19.43 -4.70 1.55
CA VAL A 144 20.87 -4.88 1.32
C VAL A 144 21.24 -4.15 0.03
N HIS A 145 22.06 -3.12 0.14
CA HIS A 145 22.59 -2.43 -1.00
C HIS A 145 23.77 -3.18 -1.61
N GLU A 146 23.67 -3.50 -2.89
CA GLU A 146 24.82 -4.01 -3.65
C GLU A 146 25.87 -2.92 -3.81
N ALA A 147 27.11 -3.35 -3.99
CA ALA A 147 28.23 -2.43 -4.19
C ALA A 147 28.01 -1.61 -5.46
N ALA A 148 27.96 -0.30 -5.33
CA ALA A 148 27.96 0.65 -6.44
C ALA A 148 29.11 1.65 -6.25
N PRO A 149 29.58 2.32 -7.32
CA PRO A 149 30.62 3.34 -7.20
C PRO A 149 30.23 4.40 -6.17
N GLY A 150 31.04 4.50 -5.08
CA GLY A 150 30.79 5.44 -3.98
C GLY A 150 29.87 4.93 -2.86
N VAL A 151 29.30 3.72 -2.99
CA VAL A 151 28.53 3.06 -1.93
C VAL A 151 29.33 1.87 -1.40
N PRO A 152 29.63 1.78 -0.08
CA PRO A 152 30.27 0.61 0.48
C PRO A 152 29.46 -0.66 0.22
N SER A 153 30.12 -1.74 -0.21
CA SER A 153 29.47 -3.04 -0.35
C SER A 153 28.98 -3.52 1.02
N GLY A 154 27.76 -4.07 1.07
CA GLY A 154 27.18 -4.63 2.28
C GLY A 154 26.53 -3.61 3.21
N LEU A 155 26.25 -2.38 2.74
CA LEU A 155 25.39 -1.47 3.50
C LEU A 155 24.01 -2.11 3.64
N THR A 156 23.59 -2.27 4.88
CA THR A 156 22.30 -2.85 5.21
C THR A 156 21.46 -1.81 5.97
N LEU A 157 20.22 -1.65 5.57
CA LEU A 157 19.21 -0.85 6.28
C LEU A 157 18.17 -1.80 6.85
N ASP A 158 17.99 -1.76 8.15
CA ASP A 158 16.99 -2.56 8.86
C ASP A 158 15.80 -1.66 9.20
N TYR A 159 14.63 -1.97 8.65
CA TYR A 159 13.36 -1.34 8.98
C TYR A 159 12.61 -2.29 9.89
N THR A 160 12.56 -1.97 11.18
CA THR A 160 11.95 -2.81 12.22
C THR A 160 10.95 -2.03 13.05
N ASP A 161 9.98 -2.73 13.64
CA ASP A 161 8.98 -2.16 14.56
C ASP A 161 8.24 -0.94 14.00
N ASN A 162 8.06 -0.89 12.67
CA ASN A 162 7.39 0.24 12.03
C ASN A 162 5.89 0.22 12.31
N SER A 163 5.37 1.37 12.74
CA SER A 163 3.94 1.54 12.94
C SER A 163 3.47 2.94 12.56
N VAL A 164 2.21 3.04 12.18
CA VAL A 164 1.54 4.30 11.83
C VAL A 164 0.18 4.35 12.52
N SER A 165 -0.15 5.51 13.10
CA SER A 165 -1.46 5.82 13.61
C SER A 165 -2.12 6.91 12.79
N GLY A 166 -3.41 6.76 12.51
CA GLY A 166 -4.22 7.75 11.79
C GLY A 166 -5.51 8.06 12.55
N PHE A 167 -5.88 9.32 12.58
CA PHE A 167 -7.17 9.79 13.07
C PHE A 167 -7.89 10.56 11.98
N GLY A 168 -9.16 10.25 11.75
CA GLY A 168 -10.02 10.92 10.79
C GLY A 168 -11.29 11.48 11.44
N PHE A 169 -11.71 12.65 10.97
CA PHE A 169 -12.94 13.30 11.40
C PHE A 169 -13.65 13.91 10.20
N LYS A 170 -14.99 13.75 10.17
CA LYS A 170 -15.84 14.28 9.10
C LYS A 170 -17.16 14.78 9.66
N ILE A 171 -17.59 15.97 9.24
CA ILE A 171 -18.95 16.48 9.44
C ILE A 171 -19.63 16.48 8.07
N GLY A 172 -20.80 15.87 7.98
CA GLY A 172 -21.69 15.92 6.83
C GLY A 172 -22.94 16.77 7.14
N TYR A 173 -23.32 17.63 6.19
CA TYR A 173 -24.56 18.41 6.24
C TYR A 173 -25.35 18.15 4.97
N SER A 174 -26.64 17.83 5.12
CA SER A 174 -27.60 17.66 4.00
C SER A 174 -28.61 18.80 4.04
N PHE A 175 -28.91 19.38 2.88
CA PHE A 175 -29.88 20.48 2.71
C PHE A 175 -31.27 19.93 2.48
#